data_144fff9bc984b0679f81b4e49047240b
#
_entry.id   144fff9bc984b0679f81b4e49047240b
#
_cell.length_a   1.000
_cell.length_b   1.000
_cell.length_c   1.000
_cell.angle_alpha   90.00
_cell.angle_beta   90.00
_cell.angle_gamma   90.00
#
_symmetry.space_group_name_H-M   'P 1'
#
loop_
_entity.id
_entity.type
_entity.pdbx_description
1 polymer ?
#
loop_
_entity_poly.entity_id
_entity_poly.type
_entity_poly.pdbx_seq_one_letter_code
_entity_poly.pdbx_strand_id
1 'polypeptide(L)'
;MDELTAAGITDPDLRASYEECKRLNALHGKTYYLATLLLPKAKRPFVHALYGFARYADEIVDDLASELSVEEKAEVLSTWGNGVLADLKKGSSQDHVGHALIDTVNRFDIPPRAL
;
A
#
# COMPACT_ATOMS: atom_id res chain seq x y z
N MET A 1 -18.35 4.81 14.51
CA MET A 1 -17.66 5.37 13.32
C MET A 1 -16.56 4.40 12.91
N ASP A 2 -16.51 4.00 11.65
CA ASP A 2 -15.45 3.12 11.19
C ASP A 2 -14.13 3.89 11.00
N GLU A 3 -13.05 3.15 10.80
CA GLU A 3 -11.70 3.72 10.68
C GLU A 3 -11.58 4.69 9.51
N LEU A 4 -12.17 4.36 8.36
CA LEU A 4 -12.08 5.19 7.16
C LEU A 4 -12.84 6.50 7.33
N THR A 5 -14.03 6.43 7.90
CA THR A 5 -14.82 7.63 8.20
C THR A 5 -14.10 8.51 9.22
N ALA A 6 -13.51 7.90 10.26
CA ALA A 6 -12.74 8.62 11.26
C ALA A 6 -11.53 9.34 10.65
N ALA A 7 -10.94 8.76 9.60
CA ALA A 7 -9.79 9.33 8.88
C ALA A 7 -10.20 10.37 7.82
N GLY A 8 -11.49 10.54 7.57
CA GLY A 8 -11.98 11.48 6.55
C GLY A 8 -11.90 10.95 5.13
N ILE A 9 -11.87 9.63 4.96
CA ILE A 9 -11.78 8.98 3.65
C ILE A 9 -13.18 8.62 3.19
N THR A 10 -13.71 9.35 2.21
CA THR A 10 -15.10 9.24 1.77
C THR A 10 -15.27 8.69 0.35
N ASP A 11 -14.27 8.83 -0.52
CA ASP A 11 -14.35 8.34 -1.89
C ASP A 11 -14.45 6.83 -1.95
N PRO A 12 -15.48 6.24 -2.62
CA PRO A 12 -15.67 4.79 -2.63
C PRO A 12 -14.50 3.99 -3.19
N ASP A 13 -13.87 4.46 -4.25
CA ASP A 13 -12.74 3.76 -4.87
C ASP A 13 -11.52 3.79 -3.94
N LEU A 14 -11.29 4.92 -3.29
CA LEU A 14 -10.22 5.07 -2.34
C LEU A 14 -10.46 4.21 -1.10
N ARG A 15 -11.71 4.16 -0.60
CA ARG A 15 -12.08 3.29 0.52
C ARG A 15 -11.79 1.82 0.20
N ALA A 16 -12.13 1.40 -1.02
CA ALA A 16 -11.85 0.02 -1.47
C ALA A 16 -10.35 -0.30 -1.45
N SER A 17 -9.52 0.66 -1.86
CA SER A 17 -8.06 0.50 -1.84
C SER A 17 -7.53 0.33 -0.40
N TYR A 18 -7.98 1.16 0.53
CA TYR A 18 -7.59 1.05 1.94
C TYR A 18 -8.08 -0.26 2.56
N GLU A 19 -9.28 -0.72 2.22
CA GLU A 19 -9.80 -1.99 2.73
C GLU A 19 -8.95 -3.17 2.24
N GLU A 20 -8.48 -3.13 0.99
CA GLU A 20 -7.57 -4.15 0.47
C GLU A 20 -6.24 -4.14 1.23
N CYS A 21 -5.68 -2.98 1.52
CA CYS A 21 -4.46 -2.86 2.32
C CYS A 21 -4.66 -3.43 3.72
N LYS A 22 -5.80 -3.15 4.35
CA LYS A 22 -6.16 -3.69 5.66
C LYS A 22 -6.27 -5.21 5.61
N ARG A 23 -6.90 -5.75 4.56
CA ARG A 23 -7.03 -7.20 4.37
C ARG A 23 -5.66 -7.87 4.30
N LEU A 24 -4.73 -7.30 3.53
CA LEU A 24 -3.37 -7.82 3.41
C LEU A 24 -2.64 -7.77 4.75
N ASN A 25 -2.78 -6.68 5.50
CA ASN A 25 -2.17 -6.55 6.81
C ASN A 25 -2.73 -7.59 7.78
N ALA A 26 -4.04 -7.74 7.85
CA ALA A 26 -4.69 -8.69 8.76
C ALA A 26 -4.33 -10.15 8.41
N LEU A 27 -4.22 -10.45 7.11
CA LEU A 27 -3.95 -11.81 6.64
C LEU A 27 -2.49 -12.23 6.82
N HIS A 28 -1.55 -11.34 6.54
CA HIS A 28 -0.13 -11.66 6.46
C HIS A 28 0.72 -11.08 7.59
N GLY A 29 0.26 -10.01 8.22
CA GLY A 29 1.02 -9.32 9.24
C GLY A 29 0.32 -9.31 10.60
N LYS A 30 -0.05 -10.47 11.12
CA LYS A 30 -0.88 -10.57 12.34
C LYS A 30 -0.34 -9.76 13.51
N THR A 31 0.95 -9.87 13.84
CA THR A 31 1.55 -9.10 14.93
C THR A 31 1.52 -7.61 14.64
N TYR A 32 1.85 -7.23 13.41
CA TYR A 32 1.81 -5.85 12.97
C TYR A 32 0.38 -5.30 13.00
N TYR A 33 -0.60 -6.09 12.55
CA TYR A 33 -2.01 -5.72 12.59
C TYR A 33 -2.48 -5.47 14.02
N LEU A 34 -2.12 -6.35 14.96
CA LEU A 34 -2.47 -6.17 16.37
C LEU A 34 -1.86 -4.89 16.93
N ALA A 35 -0.60 -4.60 16.58
CA ALA A 35 0.04 -3.36 17.00
C ALA A 35 -0.68 -2.13 16.44
N THR A 36 -1.20 -2.22 15.20
CA THR A 36 -1.96 -1.13 14.58
C THR A 36 -3.23 -0.81 15.37
N LEU A 37 -3.84 -1.81 16.02
CA LEU A 37 -5.05 -1.59 16.83
C LEU A 37 -4.80 -0.73 18.06
N LEU A 38 -3.54 -0.53 18.45
CA LEU A 38 -3.18 0.39 19.55
C LEU A 38 -3.24 1.85 19.12
N LEU A 39 -3.32 2.12 17.82
CA LEU A 39 -3.42 3.48 17.30
C LEU A 39 -4.86 3.97 17.28
N PRO A 40 -5.08 5.30 17.35
CA PRO A 40 -6.41 5.85 17.13
C PRO A 40 -7.00 5.41 15.81
N LYS A 41 -8.31 5.21 15.73
CA LYS A 41 -9.00 4.77 14.52
C LYS A 41 -8.65 5.61 13.30
N ALA A 42 -8.55 6.93 13.48
CA ALA A 42 -8.26 7.85 12.37
C ALA A 42 -6.86 7.67 11.76
N LYS A 43 -5.95 6.97 12.45
CA LYS A 43 -4.58 6.74 11.96
C LYS A 43 -4.39 5.36 11.34
N ARG A 44 -5.25 4.40 11.67
CA ARG A 44 -5.10 3.00 11.24
C ARG A 44 -5.07 2.83 9.72
N PRO A 45 -5.96 3.47 8.92
CA PRO A 45 -5.95 3.27 7.47
C PRO A 45 -4.61 3.60 6.80
N PHE A 46 -3.93 4.63 7.28
CA PHE A 46 -2.67 5.08 6.69
C PHE A 46 -1.54 4.08 6.95
N VAL A 47 -1.53 3.46 8.13
CA VAL A 47 -0.56 2.40 8.46
C VAL A 47 -0.87 1.15 7.63
N HIS A 48 -2.14 0.81 7.45
CA HIS A 48 -2.55 -0.29 6.57
C HIS A 48 -2.09 -0.07 5.13
N ALA A 49 -2.15 1.17 4.63
CA ALA A 49 -1.71 1.50 3.27
C ALA A 49 -0.21 1.22 3.09
N LEU A 50 0.61 1.63 4.05
CA LEU A 50 2.05 1.41 4.01
C LEU A 50 2.38 -0.08 4.07
N TYR A 51 1.76 -0.81 4.98
CA TYR A 51 1.97 -2.25 5.10
C TYR A 51 1.48 -3.00 3.86
N GLY A 52 0.27 -2.67 3.39
CA GLY A 52 -0.32 -3.33 2.23
C GLY A 52 0.53 -3.17 0.98
N PHE A 53 1.10 -2.00 0.78
CA PHE A 53 2.01 -1.76 -0.33
C PHE A 53 3.27 -2.63 -0.23
N ALA A 54 3.89 -2.69 0.95
CA ALA A 54 5.09 -3.50 1.16
C ALA A 54 4.80 -4.98 0.95
N ARG A 55 3.68 -5.47 1.45
CA ARG A 55 3.27 -6.87 1.29
C ARG A 55 2.97 -7.20 -0.18
N TYR A 56 2.33 -6.28 -0.89
CA TYR A 56 2.04 -6.45 -2.31
C TYR A 56 3.32 -6.57 -3.13
N ALA A 57 4.34 -5.76 -2.80
CA ALA A 57 5.64 -5.85 -3.45
C ALA A 57 6.30 -7.21 -3.19
N ASP A 58 6.23 -7.72 -1.95
CA ASP A 58 6.74 -9.04 -1.60
C ASP A 58 6.03 -10.14 -2.39
N GLU A 59 4.71 -10.07 -2.54
CA GLU A 59 3.94 -11.04 -3.32
C GLU A 59 4.35 -11.06 -4.80
N ILE A 60 4.64 -9.91 -5.38
CA ILE A 60 5.12 -9.84 -6.76
C ILE A 60 6.44 -10.61 -6.90
N VAL A 61 7.37 -10.42 -5.96
CA VAL A 61 8.65 -11.13 -5.96
C VAL A 61 8.45 -12.63 -5.80
N ASP A 62 7.59 -13.04 -4.87
CA ASP A 62 7.33 -14.46 -4.58
C ASP A 62 6.66 -15.18 -5.76
N ASP A 63 5.67 -14.55 -6.40
CA ASP A 63 4.96 -15.13 -7.55
C ASP A 63 5.90 -15.34 -8.73
N LEU A 64 6.87 -14.46 -8.91
CA LEU A 64 7.84 -14.54 -10.00
C LEU A 64 9.00 -15.48 -9.67
N ALA A 65 9.13 -15.90 -8.40
CA ALA A 65 10.30 -16.64 -7.92
C ALA A 65 10.48 -18.01 -8.55
N SER A 66 9.40 -18.66 -9.02
CA SER A 66 9.42 -20.04 -9.50
C SER A 66 9.68 -20.18 -10.99
N GLU A 67 9.47 -19.13 -11.80
CA GLU A 67 9.47 -19.24 -13.27
C GLU A 67 10.46 -18.32 -13.98
N LEU A 68 10.96 -17.31 -13.29
CA LEU A 68 11.83 -16.30 -13.91
C LEU A 68 13.25 -16.35 -13.35
N SER A 69 14.22 -15.98 -14.18
CA SER A 69 15.59 -15.78 -13.74
C SER A 69 15.69 -14.56 -12.81
N VAL A 70 16.82 -14.42 -12.11
CA VAL A 70 17.07 -13.27 -11.23
C VAL A 70 16.99 -11.97 -12.01
N GLU A 71 17.53 -11.94 -13.24
CA GLU A 71 17.50 -10.76 -14.11
C GLU A 71 16.07 -10.41 -14.52
N GLU A 72 15.26 -11.40 -14.87
CA GLU A 72 13.88 -11.20 -15.27
C GLU A 72 13.03 -10.67 -14.09
N LYS A 73 13.22 -11.21 -12.88
CA LYS A 73 12.57 -10.72 -11.67
C LYS A 73 12.92 -9.26 -11.39
N ALA A 74 14.21 -8.93 -11.49
CA ALA A 74 14.68 -7.58 -11.25
C ALA A 74 14.07 -6.60 -12.26
N GLU A 75 13.93 -7.02 -13.53
CA GLU A 75 13.33 -6.19 -14.58
C GLU A 75 11.84 -5.94 -14.31
N VAL A 76 11.08 -6.98 -13.96
CA VAL A 76 9.64 -6.84 -13.65
C VAL A 76 9.44 -5.95 -12.43
N LEU A 77 10.20 -6.17 -11.37
CA LEU A 77 10.11 -5.38 -10.16
C LEU A 77 10.48 -3.92 -10.42
N SER A 78 11.53 -3.69 -11.23
CA SER A 78 11.95 -2.34 -11.63
C SER A 78 10.86 -1.63 -12.42
N THR A 79 10.22 -2.33 -13.38
CA THR A 79 9.12 -1.77 -14.17
C THR A 79 7.95 -1.38 -13.30
N TRP A 80 7.57 -2.26 -12.36
CA TRP A 80 6.49 -1.98 -11.42
C TRP A 80 6.84 -0.80 -10.50
N GLY A 81 8.07 -0.79 -9.96
CA GLY A 81 8.55 0.29 -9.09
C GLY A 81 8.60 1.64 -9.80
N ASN A 82 9.04 1.65 -11.07
CA ASN A 82 9.05 2.87 -11.89
C ASN A 82 7.62 3.39 -12.13
N GLY A 83 6.66 2.48 -12.31
CA GLY A 83 5.24 2.84 -12.42
C GLY A 83 4.73 3.51 -11.17
N VAL A 84 5.07 2.98 -10.00
CA VAL A 84 4.70 3.56 -8.70
C VAL A 84 5.31 4.95 -8.54
N LEU A 85 6.59 5.10 -8.87
CA LEU A 85 7.27 6.41 -8.79
C LEU A 85 6.63 7.43 -9.72
N ALA A 86 6.24 7.01 -10.93
CA ALA A 86 5.52 7.87 -11.86
C ALA A 86 4.18 8.31 -11.28
N ASP A 87 3.44 7.38 -10.66
CA ASP A 87 2.17 7.67 -10.01
C ASP A 87 2.35 8.62 -8.82
N LEU A 88 3.42 8.48 -8.05
CA LEU A 88 3.75 9.40 -6.95
C LEU A 88 3.94 10.82 -7.45
N LYS A 89 4.67 10.98 -8.56
CA LYS A 89 4.88 12.30 -9.18
C LYS A 89 3.59 12.90 -9.72
N LYS A 90 2.75 12.06 -10.29
CA LYS A 90 1.45 12.45 -10.83
C LYS A 90 0.45 12.78 -9.72
N GLY A 91 0.60 12.15 -8.54
CA GLY A 91 -0.28 12.33 -7.39
C GLY A 91 -1.53 11.46 -7.43
N SER A 92 -1.58 10.45 -8.30
CA SER A 92 -2.72 9.54 -8.40
C SER A 92 -2.28 8.19 -8.95
N SER A 93 -3.01 7.13 -8.62
CA SER A 93 -2.77 5.77 -9.12
C SER A 93 -4.09 5.05 -9.34
N GLN A 94 -4.10 4.16 -10.34
CA GLN A 94 -5.22 3.25 -10.60
C GLN A 94 -4.97 1.86 -10.01
N ASP A 95 -3.79 1.62 -9.44
CA ASP A 95 -3.45 0.36 -8.79
C ASP A 95 -4.28 0.20 -7.51
N HIS A 96 -4.81 -1.02 -7.28
CA HIS A 96 -5.72 -1.30 -6.17
C HIS A 96 -5.08 -1.15 -4.77
N VAL A 97 -3.75 -1.18 -4.68
CA VAL A 97 -3.01 -0.93 -3.44
C VAL A 97 -2.32 0.43 -3.50
N GLY A 98 -1.78 0.78 -4.66
CA GLY A 98 -1.08 2.04 -4.88
C GLY A 98 -1.94 3.27 -4.64
N HIS A 99 -3.25 3.19 -4.92
CA HIS A 99 -4.18 4.31 -4.71
C HIS A 99 -4.15 4.77 -3.24
N ALA A 100 -4.25 3.83 -2.29
CA ALA A 100 -4.19 4.15 -0.87
C ALA A 100 -2.81 4.67 -0.46
N LEU A 101 -1.74 4.09 -1.01
CA LEU A 101 -0.37 4.56 -0.74
C LEU A 101 -0.19 6.01 -1.18
N ILE A 102 -0.59 6.34 -2.40
CA ILE A 102 -0.46 7.70 -2.94
C ILE A 102 -1.26 8.69 -2.09
N ASP A 103 -2.50 8.33 -1.72
CA ASP A 103 -3.32 9.17 -0.86
C ASP A 103 -2.62 9.41 0.50
N THR A 104 -2.06 8.36 1.10
CA THR A 104 -1.33 8.47 2.38
C THR A 104 -0.13 9.41 2.24
N VAL A 105 0.67 9.24 1.18
CA VAL A 105 1.83 10.08 0.91
C VAL A 105 1.42 11.54 0.78
N ASN A 106 0.33 11.81 0.06
CA ASN A 106 -0.16 13.17 -0.15
C ASN A 106 -0.66 13.81 1.15
N ARG A 107 -1.38 13.06 1.98
CA ARG A 107 -1.93 13.57 3.24
C ARG A 107 -0.87 13.95 4.26
N PHE A 108 0.22 13.19 4.31
CA PHE A 108 1.29 13.39 5.31
C PHE A 108 2.55 14.01 4.72
N ASP A 109 2.53 14.37 3.43
CA ASP A 109 3.67 14.98 2.73
C ASP A 109 4.94 14.14 2.88
N ILE A 110 4.80 12.83 2.71
CA ILE A 110 5.94 11.91 2.80
C ILE A 110 6.78 12.02 1.53
N PRO A 111 8.10 12.30 1.63
CA PRO A 111 8.93 12.38 0.43
C PRO A 111 9.09 10.99 -0.20
N PRO A 112 9.02 10.88 -1.55
CA PRO A 112 9.15 9.59 -2.23
C PRO A 112 10.42 8.82 -1.86
N ARG A 113 11.52 9.51 -1.56
CA ARG A 113 12.78 8.88 -1.16
C ARG A 113 12.69 8.14 0.18
N ALA A 114 11.65 8.37 0.98
CA ALA A 114 11.44 7.70 2.25
C ALA A 114 10.73 6.35 2.09
N LEU A 115 10.27 6.03 0.88
CA LEU A 115 9.62 4.76 0.57
C LEU A 115 10.62 3.72 -0.05
#